data_2d23e7a8ff4e317ec23beb81aaab8071
#
_entry.id   2d23e7a8ff4e317ec23beb81aaab8071
#
_cell.length_a   1.000
_cell.length_b   1.000
_cell.length_c   1.000
_cell.angle_alpha   90.00
_cell.angle_beta   90.00
_cell.angle_gamma   90.00
#
_symmetry.space_group_name_H-M   'P 1'
#
loop_
_entity.id
_entity.type
_entity.pdbx_description
1 polymer ?
#
loop_
_entity_poly.entity_id
_entity_poly.type
_entity_poly.pdbx_seq_one_letter_code
_entity_poly.pdbx_strand_id
1 'polypeptide(L)'
;MAGMGFSNVGLGIVHSMVHQLGAVYDTPHGIANAIILPTVMRFNGEVCADRFREILINIGRPDAKDLNDQDVINTFVWKIQELSKAVGVTQTVKDTGCKEEDLEMLAEKAMADACRPGNPREVTKEDFINLYRQAM
;
A
#
# COMPACT_ATOMS: atom_id res chain seq x y z
N MET A 1 -20.41 -2.87 -3.08
CA MET A 1 -19.70 -4.18 -3.24
C MET A 1 -18.31 -4.16 -2.60
N ALA A 2 -17.39 -3.21 -2.90
CA ALA A 2 -16.07 -3.17 -2.28
C ALA A 2 -16.11 -3.12 -0.74
N GLY A 3 -16.97 -2.28 -0.15
CA GLY A 3 -17.12 -2.19 1.30
C GLY A 3 -17.53 -3.51 1.97
N MET A 4 -18.38 -4.29 1.31
CA MET A 4 -18.76 -5.63 1.79
C MET A 4 -17.57 -6.60 1.73
N GLY A 5 -16.71 -6.48 0.71
CA GLY A 5 -15.50 -7.29 0.57
C GLY A 5 -14.54 -7.07 1.73
N PHE A 6 -14.09 -5.84 1.95
CA PHE A 6 -13.09 -5.58 3.02
C PHE A 6 -13.69 -5.73 4.44
N SER A 7 -14.99 -5.54 4.64
CA SER A 7 -15.63 -5.81 5.93
C SER A 7 -15.57 -7.28 6.36
N ASN A 8 -15.47 -8.21 5.39
CA ASN A 8 -15.36 -9.63 5.68
C ASN A 8 -13.91 -10.12 5.87
N VAL A 9 -12.93 -9.48 5.23
CA VAL A 9 -11.53 -9.94 5.25
C VAL A 9 -10.61 -9.03 6.07
N GLY A 10 -11.12 -7.91 6.53
CA GLY A 10 -10.35 -6.91 7.26
C GLY A 10 -9.54 -5.99 6.35
N LEU A 11 -8.79 -5.10 6.99
CA LEU A 11 -7.85 -4.17 6.37
C LEU A 11 -6.43 -4.59 6.74
N GLY A 12 -5.44 -4.06 6.03
CA GLY A 12 -4.02 -4.37 6.24
C GLY A 12 -3.19 -3.12 6.54
N ILE A 13 -1.87 -3.23 6.34
CA ILE A 13 -0.92 -2.20 6.70
C ILE A 13 -1.02 -0.92 5.87
N VAL A 14 -1.66 -0.93 4.70
CA VAL A 14 -2.00 0.34 4.02
C VAL A 14 -2.76 1.23 4.98
N HIS A 15 -3.84 0.73 5.59
CA HIS A 15 -4.65 1.50 6.54
C HIS A 15 -3.89 1.82 7.83
N SER A 16 -3.09 0.88 8.36
CA SER A 16 -2.25 1.15 9.53
C SER A 16 -1.33 2.34 9.32
N MET A 17 -0.73 2.47 8.14
CA MET A 17 0.15 3.59 7.78
C MET A 17 -0.64 4.88 7.52
N VAL A 18 -1.74 4.77 6.78
CA VAL A 18 -2.58 5.91 6.37
C VAL A 18 -3.24 6.59 7.56
N HIS A 19 -3.69 5.84 8.56
CA HIS A 19 -4.26 6.40 9.79
C HIS A 19 -3.28 7.35 10.48
N GLN A 20 -1.98 7.05 10.43
CA GLN A 20 -0.97 7.89 11.06
C GLN A 20 -0.73 9.19 10.28
N LEU A 21 -0.75 9.14 8.93
CA LEU A 21 -0.67 10.34 8.09
C LEU A 21 -1.88 11.26 8.28
N GLY A 22 -3.07 10.68 8.42
CA GLY A 22 -4.28 11.44 8.74
C GLY A 22 -4.22 12.07 10.12
N ALA A 23 -3.78 11.29 11.14
CA ALA A 23 -3.75 11.76 12.53
C ALA A 23 -2.68 12.81 12.82
N VAL A 24 -1.54 12.77 12.12
CA VAL A 24 -0.39 13.66 12.39
C VAL A 24 -0.35 14.86 11.44
N TYR A 25 -0.73 14.68 10.18
CA TYR A 25 -0.60 15.71 9.14
C TYR A 25 -1.93 16.12 8.51
N ASP A 26 -3.06 15.64 9.05
CA ASP A 26 -4.41 15.92 8.53
C ASP A 26 -4.56 15.58 7.03
N THR A 27 -3.82 14.56 6.59
CA THR A 27 -3.85 14.13 5.19
C THR A 27 -5.19 13.48 4.87
N PRO A 28 -5.90 13.92 3.81
CA PRO A 28 -7.16 13.30 3.43
C PRO A 28 -7.01 11.80 3.18
N HIS A 29 -7.86 10.98 3.81
CA HIS A 29 -7.73 9.52 3.86
C HIS A 29 -7.57 8.87 2.47
N GLY A 30 -8.34 9.32 1.47
CA GLY A 30 -8.25 8.79 0.11
C GLY A 30 -6.90 9.09 -0.56
N ILE A 31 -6.36 10.29 -0.35
CA ILE A 31 -5.04 10.69 -0.86
C ILE A 31 -3.94 9.86 -0.20
N ALA A 32 -3.96 9.77 1.14
CA ALA A 32 -2.99 8.97 1.89
C ALA A 32 -2.98 7.49 1.45
N ASN A 33 -4.17 6.90 1.21
CA ASN A 33 -4.28 5.54 0.67
C ASN A 33 -3.60 5.42 -0.71
N ALA A 34 -3.85 6.33 -1.62
CA ALA A 34 -3.27 6.29 -2.97
C ALA A 34 -1.75 6.45 -2.95
N ILE A 35 -1.20 7.25 -2.02
CA ILE A 35 0.25 7.44 -1.84
C ILE A 35 0.91 6.16 -1.32
N ILE A 36 0.34 5.53 -0.29
CA ILE A 36 0.94 4.38 0.40
C ILE A 36 0.75 3.07 -0.36
N LEU A 37 -0.37 2.91 -1.07
CA LEU A 37 -0.78 1.66 -1.69
C LEU A 37 0.29 1.02 -2.60
N PRO A 38 0.95 1.73 -3.53
CA PRO A 38 1.93 1.11 -4.43
C PRO A 38 3.09 0.46 -3.68
N THR A 39 3.61 1.13 -2.66
CA THR A 39 4.76 0.66 -1.86
C THR A 39 4.39 -0.57 -1.04
N VAL A 40 3.23 -0.55 -0.39
CA VAL A 40 2.74 -1.71 0.39
C VAL A 40 2.40 -2.89 -0.53
N MET A 41 1.83 -2.66 -1.72
CA MET A 41 1.56 -3.74 -2.66
C MET A 41 2.86 -4.38 -3.15
N ARG A 42 3.91 -3.61 -3.37
CA ARG A 42 5.24 -4.17 -3.68
C ARG A 42 5.75 -5.06 -2.55
N PHE A 43 5.64 -4.62 -1.30
CA PHE A 43 6.04 -5.39 -0.13
C PHE A 43 5.24 -6.68 0.02
N ASN A 44 3.92 -6.62 -0.07
CA ASN A 44 3.05 -7.78 0.04
C ASN A 44 3.15 -8.72 -1.16
N GLY A 45 3.61 -8.24 -2.30
CA GLY A 45 3.74 -9.00 -3.55
C GLY A 45 4.55 -10.28 -3.39
N GLU A 46 5.56 -10.27 -2.51
CA GLU A 46 6.39 -11.46 -2.24
C GLU A 46 5.58 -12.68 -1.76
N VAL A 47 4.41 -12.45 -1.14
CA VAL A 47 3.51 -13.53 -0.67
C VAL A 47 2.16 -13.54 -1.39
N CYS A 48 1.92 -12.59 -2.29
CA CYS A 48 0.62 -12.40 -2.95
C CYS A 48 0.71 -12.42 -4.49
N ALA A 49 1.84 -12.81 -5.09
CA ALA A 49 2.06 -12.76 -6.53
C ALA A 49 0.95 -13.47 -7.33
N ASP A 50 0.51 -14.65 -6.88
CA ASP A 50 -0.57 -15.39 -7.54
C ASP A 50 -1.89 -14.60 -7.55
N ARG A 51 -2.24 -13.93 -6.45
CA ARG A 51 -3.42 -13.08 -6.38
C ARG A 51 -3.32 -11.87 -7.30
N PHE A 52 -2.14 -11.26 -7.38
CA PHE A 52 -1.90 -10.15 -8.31
C PHE A 52 -2.02 -10.61 -9.76
N ARG A 53 -1.54 -11.81 -10.08
CA ARG A 53 -1.67 -12.43 -11.40
C ARG A 53 -3.14 -12.61 -11.78
N GLU A 54 -3.95 -13.18 -10.88
CA GLU A 54 -5.40 -13.34 -11.10
C GLU A 54 -6.08 -11.98 -11.36
N ILE A 55 -5.74 -10.96 -10.58
CA ILE A 55 -6.30 -9.61 -10.77
C ILE A 55 -5.89 -9.05 -12.13
N LEU A 56 -4.60 -9.13 -12.50
CA LEU A 56 -4.10 -8.65 -13.79
C LEU A 56 -4.84 -9.29 -14.96
N ILE A 57 -5.02 -10.62 -14.94
CA ILE A 57 -5.78 -11.33 -15.96
C ILE A 57 -7.21 -10.79 -16.05
N ASN A 58 -7.89 -10.62 -14.91
CA ASN A 58 -9.26 -10.16 -14.85
C ASN A 58 -9.46 -8.70 -15.32
N ILE A 59 -8.44 -7.87 -15.22
CA ILE A 59 -8.47 -6.48 -15.72
C ILE A 59 -7.95 -6.35 -17.17
N GLY A 60 -7.83 -7.45 -17.89
CA GLY A 60 -7.51 -7.48 -19.33
C GLY A 60 -6.02 -7.62 -19.66
N ARG A 61 -5.23 -8.20 -18.76
CA ARG A 61 -3.82 -8.57 -18.99
C ARG A 61 -3.63 -10.09 -18.97
N PRO A 62 -4.16 -10.81 -20.00
CA PRO A 62 -4.07 -12.28 -20.05
C PRO A 62 -2.62 -12.78 -20.18
N ASP A 63 -1.70 -11.94 -20.66
CA ASP A 63 -0.25 -12.20 -20.71
C ASP A 63 0.38 -12.37 -19.31
N ALA A 64 -0.27 -11.89 -18.26
CA ALA A 64 0.22 -12.04 -16.88
C ALA A 64 0.37 -13.52 -16.45
N LYS A 65 -0.32 -14.46 -17.11
CA LYS A 65 -0.19 -15.90 -16.86
C LYS A 65 1.23 -16.43 -17.12
N ASP A 66 1.95 -15.81 -18.04
CA ASP A 66 3.28 -16.24 -18.51
C ASP A 66 4.42 -15.45 -17.85
N LEU A 67 4.11 -14.44 -17.03
CA LEU A 67 5.09 -13.64 -16.31
C LEU A 67 5.63 -14.41 -15.09
N ASN A 68 6.89 -14.18 -14.72
CA ASN A 68 7.39 -14.58 -13.41
C ASN A 68 6.81 -13.68 -12.30
N ASP A 69 6.95 -14.09 -11.04
CA ASP A 69 6.33 -13.38 -9.91
C ASP A 69 6.83 -11.94 -9.75
N GLN A 70 8.12 -11.68 -10.00
CA GLN A 70 8.66 -10.33 -9.92
C GLN A 70 8.06 -9.41 -10.99
N ASP A 71 7.87 -9.90 -12.20
CA ASP A 71 7.25 -9.14 -13.29
C ASP A 71 5.75 -8.93 -13.03
N VAL A 72 5.08 -9.91 -12.43
CA VAL A 72 3.69 -9.75 -11.97
C VAL A 72 3.58 -8.63 -10.95
N ILE A 73 4.45 -8.63 -9.92
CA ILE A 73 4.47 -7.59 -8.88
C ILE A 73 4.73 -6.22 -9.51
N ASN A 74 5.74 -6.11 -10.36
CA ASN A 74 6.09 -4.86 -11.03
C ASN A 74 4.94 -4.33 -11.89
N THR A 75 4.31 -5.21 -12.69
CA THR A 75 3.17 -4.86 -13.54
C THR A 75 1.98 -4.42 -12.71
N PHE A 76 1.68 -5.12 -11.62
CA PHE A 76 0.57 -4.79 -10.72
C PHE A 76 0.77 -3.41 -10.06
N VAL A 77 1.94 -3.17 -9.50
CA VAL A 77 2.29 -1.88 -8.88
C VAL A 77 2.26 -0.75 -9.91
N TRP A 78 2.79 -0.97 -11.10
CA TRP A 78 2.74 0.00 -12.18
C TRP A 78 1.29 0.37 -12.54
N LYS A 79 0.38 -0.61 -12.62
CA LYS A 79 -1.05 -0.36 -12.90
C LYS A 79 -1.71 0.50 -11.82
N ILE A 80 -1.37 0.30 -10.54
CA ILE A 80 -1.86 1.14 -9.45
C ILE A 80 -1.35 2.58 -9.62
N GLN A 81 -0.07 2.75 -9.90
CA GLN A 81 0.55 4.06 -10.10
C GLN A 81 -0.06 4.81 -11.30
N GLU A 82 -0.31 4.11 -12.41
CA GLU A 82 -1.00 4.67 -13.58
C GLU A 82 -2.40 5.15 -13.23
N LEU A 83 -3.16 4.35 -12.48
CA LEU A 83 -4.49 4.75 -12.02
C LEU A 83 -4.44 5.99 -11.11
N SER A 84 -3.52 6.01 -10.15
CA SER A 84 -3.33 7.16 -9.25
C SER A 84 -3.04 8.45 -10.04
N LYS A 85 -2.13 8.38 -11.01
CA LYS A 85 -1.84 9.51 -11.91
C LYS A 85 -3.06 9.94 -12.72
N ALA A 86 -3.81 8.98 -13.26
CA ALA A 86 -4.98 9.27 -14.10
C ALA A 86 -6.09 10.01 -13.33
N VAL A 87 -6.20 9.79 -12.01
CA VAL A 87 -7.13 10.50 -11.12
C VAL A 87 -6.52 11.72 -10.43
N GLY A 88 -5.29 12.11 -10.81
CA GLY A 88 -4.64 13.33 -10.35
C GLY A 88 -3.92 13.20 -9.00
N VAL A 89 -3.70 11.98 -8.48
CA VAL A 89 -2.91 11.77 -7.26
C VAL A 89 -1.46 11.50 -7.64
N THR A 90 -0.60 12.49 -7.45
CA THR A 90 0.83 12.45 -7.76
C THR A 90 1.72 12.77 -6.58
N GLN A 91 1.12 13.01 -5.41
CA GLN A 91 1.80 13.35 -4.17
C GLN A 91 2.58 12.15 -3.60
N THR A 92 3.57 12.46 -2.78
CA THR A 92 4.35 11.51 -1.97
C THR A 92 4.06 11.72 -0.48
N VAL A 93 4.61 10.86 0.37
CA VAL A 93 4.54 11.05 1.84
C VAL A 93 5.18 12.37 2.26
N LYS A 94 6.24 12.80 1.58
CA LYS A 94 6.89 14.09 1.85
C LYS A 94 5.97 15.28 1.60
N ASP A 95 5.12 15.20 0.60
CA ASP A 95 4.17 16.27 0.27
C ASP A 95 3.07 16.44 1.33
N THR A 96 2.88 15.46 2.22
CA THR A 96 1.98 15.58 3.38
C THR A 96 2.56 16.42 4.52
N GLY A 97 3.84 16.78 4.43
CA GLY A 97 4.58 17.46 5.51
C GLY A 97 5.42 16.51 6.38
N CYS A 98 5.36 15.21 6.09
CA CYS A 98 6.14 14.19 6.80
C CYS A 98 7.65 14.38 6.55
N LYS A 99 8.43 14.25 7.61
CA LYS A 99 9.89 14.34 7.58
C LYS A 99 10.52 13.00 7.97
N GLU A 100 11.78 12.81 7.60
CA GLU A 100 12.55 11.61 7.94
C GLU A 100 12.60 11.36 9.46
N GLU A 101 12.69 12.41 10.26
CA GLU A 101 12.71 12.35 11.74
C GLU A 101 11.40 11.83 12.35
N ASP A 102 10.28 11.88 11.61
CA ASP A 102 8.97 11.45 12.08
C ASP A 102 8.72 9.94 11.84
N LEU A 103 9.51 9.30 10.97
CA LEU A 103 9.25 7.94 10.50
C LEU A 103 9.24 6.91 11.64
N GLU A 104 10.08 7.09 12.64
CA GLU A 104 10.14 6.18 13.79
C GLU A 104 8.83 6.25 14.62
N MET A 105 8.34 7.44 14.90
CA MET A 105 7.09 7.67 15.62
C MET A 105 5.88 7.14 14.82
N LEU A 106 5.85 7.39 13.50
CA LEU A 106 4.78 6.88 12.63
C LEU A 106 4.77 5.35 12.59
N ALA A 107 5.95 4.72 12.50
CA ALA A 107 6.09 3.27 12.49
C ALA A 107 5.62 2.64 13.82
N GLU A 108 5.95 3.22 14.97
CA GLU A 108 5.46 2.77 16.27
C GLU A 108 3.94 2.79 16.36
N LYS A 109 3.32 3.88 15.92
CA LYS A 109 1.87 4.01 15.90
C LYS A 109 1.22 3.03 14.92
N ALA A 110 1.81 2.83 13.73
CA ALA A 110 1.33 1.86 12.74
C ALA A 110 1.43 0.42 13.25
N MET A 111 2.47 0.08 14.02
CA MET A 111 2.61 -1.22 14.69
C MET A 111 1.47 -1.50 15.69
N ALA A 112 0.98 -0.48 16.37
CA ALA A 112 -0.11 -0.59 17.35
C ALA A 112 -1.51 -0.54 16.70
N ASP A 113 -1.61 -0.24 15.40
CA ASP A 113 -2.88 -0.06 14.71
C ASP A 113 -3.65 -1.38 14.55
N ALA A 114 -4.96 -1.33 14.77
CA ALA A 114 -5.85 -2.50 14.72
C ALA A 114 -5.96 -3.14 13.33
N CYS A 115 -5.60 -2.43 12.26
CA CYS A 115 -5.63 -2.98 10.89
C CYS A 115 -4.41 -3.84 10.56
N ARG A 116 -3.30 -3.71 11.30
CA ARG A 116 -2.06 -4.42 11.03
C ARG A 116 -2.21 -5.95 10.95
N PRO A 117 -2.93 -6.62 11.87
CA PRO A 117 -3.05 -8.09 11.85
C PRO A 117 -3.72 -8.65 10.60
N GLY A 118 -4.48 -7.84 9.85
CA GLY A 118 -5.11 -8.24 8.60
C GLY A 118 -4.17 -8.29 7.39
N ASN A 119 -2.91 -7.87 7.54
CA ASN A 119 -1.94 -7.93 6.45
C ASN A 119 -1.53 -9.37 6.13
N PRO A 120 -1.39 -9.77 4.84
CA PRO A 120 -1.04 -11.13 4.46
C PRO A 120 0.40 -11.54 4.83
N ARG A 121 1.25 -10.58 5.18
CA ARG A 121 2.64 -10.76 5.56
C ARG A 121 2.89 -10.11 6.93
N GLU A 122 3.68 -10.75 7.77
CA GLU A 122 4.16 -10.12 9.02
C GLU A 122 4.99 -8.88 8.71
N VAL A 123 4.86 -7.89 9.59
CA VAL A 123 5.47 -6.57 9.42
C VAL A 123 6.15 -6.16 10.73
N THR A 124 7.40 -5.78 10.63
CA THR A 124 8.19 -5.23 11.75
C THR A 124 8.14 -3.71 11.76
N LYS A 125 8.58 -3.08 12.87
CA LYS A 125 8.74 -1.61 12.94
C LYS A 125 9.69 -1.10 11.85
N GLU A 126 10.78 -1.81 11.61
CA GLU A 126 11.76 -1.45 10.58
C GLU A 126 11.15 -1.50 9.17
N ASP A 127 10.30 -2.48 8.90
CA ASP A 127 9.56 -2.52 7.63
C ASP A 127 8.69 -1.29 7.45
N PHE A 128 7.96 -0.85 8.48
CA PHE A 128 7.16 0.38 8.41
C PHE A 128 8.01 1.61 8.12
N ILE A 129 9.16 1.77 8.78
CA ILE A 129 10.10 2.87 8.52
C ILE A 129 10.53 2.84 7.05
N ASN A 130 10.94 1.68 6.54
CA ASN A 130 11.39 1.52 5.17
C ASN A 130 10.27 1.77 4.16
N LEU A 131 9.04 1.32 4.43
CA LEU A 131 7.88 1.56 3.58
C LEU A 131 7.51 3.05 3.49
N TYR A 132 7.51 3.77 4.62
CA TYR A 132 7.31 5.22 4.61
C TYR A 132 8.41 5.93 3.81
N ARG A 133 9.67 5.55 4.04
CA ARG A 133 10.83 6.12 3.33
C ARG A 133 10.75 5.90 1.82
N GLN A 134 10.32 4.72 1.38
CA GLN A 134 10.12 4.43 -0.05
C GLN A 134 8.95 5.19 -0.67
N ALA A 135 8.00 5.66 0.11
CA ALA A 135 6.86 6.43 -0.34
C ALA A 135 7.10 7.97 -0.26
N MET A 136 8.26 8.42 0.27
CA MET A 136 8.68 9.83 0.28
C MET A 136 9.18 10.29 -1.08
#